data_39c5f752671845bbd0492dc2c2b04e69
#
_entry.id   39c5f752671845bbd0492dc2c2b04e69
#
_cell.length_a   1.000
_cell.length_b   1.000
_cell.length_c   1.000
_cell.angle_alpha   90.00
_cell.angle_beta   90.00
_cell.angle_gamma   90.00
#
_symmetry.space_group_name_H-M   'P 1'
#
loop_
_entity.id
_entity.type
_entity.pdbx_description
1 polymer ?
#
loop_
_entity_poly.entity_id
_entity_poly.type
_entity_poly.pdbx_seq_one_letter_code
_entity_poly.pdbx_strand_id
1 'polypeptide(L)'
;MGGLPFFPRVFRLKVVLGRQPDAHLNNLFFREQPSLIDASSAILPSGRAIYLQPCFYSGKIGGKQEAMKKYLTLLLCSLCALACFSASAESAASLKDVHVVISTTKGDIELALYPSKAPVTVANFLNLANRGYYKGITFHRVIPDFMIQGGDPTGTGMGGPGYSFEDEFSPDLRHDGPGVLSMANAGPGTNGSQFFITHVATPHLDGRHTVFGKVLKGQSVVNSIVRGDKIKDIRILDKNAAAAVLKAEASRVARWNKALDAAR
;
A
#
# COMPACT_ATOMS: atom_id res chain seq x y z
N MET A 1 -44.77 -47.01 -24.35
CA MET A 1 -43.64 -46.35 -25.04
C MET A 1 -42.97 -45.39 -24.01
N GLY A 2 -41.88 -45.87 -23.50
CA GLY A 2 -41.23 -45.24 -22.34
C GLY A 2 -40.37 -44.08 -22.74
N GLY A 3 -40.56 -42.93 -22.08
CA GLY A 3 -39.67 -41.79 -22.14
C GLY A 3 -38.57 -41.94 -21.08
N LEU A 4 -37.29 -41.92 -21.53
CA LEU A 4 -36.11 -41.96 -20.66
C LEU A 4 -35.92 -40.63 -19.91
N PRO A 5 -35.50 -40.66 -18.65
CA PRO A 5 -35.27 -39.44 -17.86
C PRO A 5 -34.02 -38.70 -18.31
N PHE A 6 -34.16 -37.39 -18.41
CA PHE A 6 -33.09 -36.43 -18.73
C PHE A 6 -32.21 -36.21 -17.48
N PHE A 7 -31.01 -36.76 -17.47
CA PHE A 7 -30.01 -36.46 -16.41
C PHE A 7 -29.26 -35.16 -16.74
N PRO A 8 -29.23 -34.19 -15.84
CA PRO A 8 -28.35 -33.01 -16.03
C PRO A 8 -26.90 -33.40 -15.81
N ARG A 9 -26.07 -33.22 -16.84
CA ARG A 9 -24.62 -33.43 -16.73
C ARG A 9 -23.97 -32.30 -15.88
N VAL A 10 -23.35 -32.73 -14.81
CA VAL A 10 -22.60 -31.93 -13.86
C VAL A 10 -21.37 -31.34 -14.53
N PHE A 11 -21.24 -30.02 -14.51
CA PHE A 11 -20.02 -29.33 -14.92
C PHE A 11 -18.96 -29.50 -13.83
N ARG A 12 -17.85 -30.14 -14.16
CA ARG A 12 -16.67 -30.21 -13.27
C ARG A 12 -15.70 -29.09 -13.63
N LEU A 13 -15.59 -28.10 -12.75
CA LEU A 13 -14.57 -27.07 -12.86
C LEU A 13 -13.23 -27.64 -12.35
N LYS A 14 -12.20 -27.70 -13.18
CA LYS A 14 -10.88 -28.14 -12.78
C LYS A 14 -10.01 -26.88 -12.59
N VAL A 15 -9.70 -26.53 -11.34
CA VAL A 15 -8.76 -25.45 -11.00
C VAL A 15 -7.36 -26.08 -10.95
N VAL A 16 -6.47 -25.63 -11.82
CA VAL A 16 -5.05 -26.03 -11.81
C VAL A 16 -4.23 -24.87 -11.25
N LEU A 17 -3.64 -25.09 -10.08
CA LEU A 17 -2.71 -24.16 -9.45
C LEU A 17 -1.29 -24.51 -9.91
N GLY A 18 -0.70 -23.70 -10.82
CA GLY A 18 0.68 -23.88 -11.30
C GLY A 18 1.64 -22.85 -10.70
N ARG A 19 2.85 -23.28 -10.35
CA ARG A 19 3.99 -22.36 -10.13
C ARG A 19 4.56 -21.93 -11.48
N GLN A 20 4.95 -20.65 -11.62
CA GLN A 20 5.66 -20.19 -12.83
C GLN A 20 6.98 -20.96 -12.98
N PRO A 21 7.27 -21.54 -14.16
CA PRO A 21 8.61 -22.02 -14.47
C PRO A 21 9.53 -20.83 -14.79
N ASP A 22 10.79 -20.95 -14.38
CA ASP A 22 11.84 -19.97 -14.56
C ASP A 22 12.03 -19.54 -16.02
N ALA A 23 12.26 -18.24 -16.26
CA ALA A 23 12.20 -17.55 -17.55
C ALA A 23 13.36 -17.86 -18.52
N HIS A 24 14.08 -18.98 -18.39
CA HIS A 24 15.28 -19.26 -19.18
C HIS A 24 15.21 -20.48 -20.13
N LEU A 25 14.05 -21.09 -20.37
CA LEU A 25 13.95 -22.29 -21.22
C LEU A 25 12.76 -22.30 -22.19
N ASN A 26 12.39 -21.19 -22.82
CA ASN A 26 11.30 -21.18 -23.81
C ASN A 26 11.67 -20.54 -25.14
N ASN A 27 12.69 -21.09 -25.83
CA ASN A 27 12.94 -20.79 -27.23
C ASN A 27 12.98 -22.03 -28.13
N LEU A 28 12.19 -23.06 -27.87
CA LEU A 28 12.06 -24.21 -28.76
C LEU A 28 10.73 -24.91 -28.49
N PHE A 29 9.69 -24.58 -29.20
CA PHE A 29 8.45 -25.30 -29.44
C PHE A 29 7.20 -24.39 -29.51
N PHE A 30 7.20 -23.42 -30.44
CA PHE A 30 5.94 -22.88 -30.95
C PHE A 30 6.12 -22.50 -32.42
N ARG A 31 5.97 -23.50 -33.30
CA ARG A 31 5.72 -23.28 -34.71
C ARG A 31 4.37 -23.88 -35.06
N GLU A 32 3.51 -23.01 -35.62
CA GLU A 32 2.21 -23.31 -36.25
C GLU A 32 1.01 -23.60 -35.34
N GLN A 33 0.24 -22.56 -35.06
CA GLN A 33 -1.21 -22.46 -35.39
C GLN A 33 -1.68 -21.00 -35.18
N PRO A 34 -2.33 -20.39 -36.16
CA PRO A 34 -2.87 -19.04 -36.02
C PRO A 34 -4.28 -19.08 -35.48
N SER A 35 -4.66 -18.04 -34.74
CA SER A 35 -6.00 -17.60 -34.35
C SER A 35 -6.67 -18.33 -33.16
N LEU A 36 -7.07 -17.48 -32.18
CA LEU A 36 -7.95 -17.73 -31.04
C LEU A 36 -7.27 -18.19 -29.73
N ILE A 37 -6.52 -17.27 -29.10
CA ILE A 37 -6.31 -17.37 -27.65
C ILE A 37 -6.64 -15.99 -27.04
N ASP A 38 -7.89 -15.85 -26.61
CA ASP A 38 -8.27 -14.86 -25.62
C ASP A 38 -8.35 -15.61 -24.28
N ALA A 39 -7.21 -15.74 -23.63
CA ALA A 39 -7.11 -16.37 -22.31
C ALA A 39 -7.09 -15.26 -21.26
N SER A 40 -8.21 -15.02 -20.61
CA SER A 40 -8.29 -14.16 -19.44
C SER A 40 -7.52 -14.80 -18.29
N SER A 41 -6.30 -14.34 -18.04
CA SER A 41 -5.50 -14.73 -16.88
C SER A 41 -5.62 -13.67 -15.79
N ALA A 42 -6.05 -14.07 -14.60
CA ALA A 42 -6.01 -13.23 -13.40
C ALA A 42 -4.83 -13.66 -12.53
N ILE A 43 -3.97 -12.70 -12.17
CA ILE A 43 -2.84 -12.92 -11.25
C ILE A 43 -3.31 -12.56 -9.85
N LEU A 44 -3.27 -13.51 -8.93
CA LEU A 44 -3.56 -13.29 -7.51
C LEU A 44 -2.39 -12.58 -6.81
N PRO A 45 -2.64 -11.82 -5.73
CA PRO A 45 -1.59 -11.16 -4.94
C PRO A 45 -0.54 -12.12 -4.35
N SER A 46 -0.82 -13.43 -4.33
CA SER A 46 0.10 -14.50 -3.90
C SER A 46 1.10 -14.96 -4.96
N GLY A 47 1.16 -14.32 -6.14
CA GLY A 47 2.03 -14.73 -7.25
C GLY A 47 1.58 -16.01 -7.96
N ARG A 48 0.34 -16.47 -7.76
CA ARG A 48 -0.24 -17.64 -8.45
C ARG A 48 -1.15 -17.17 -9.57
N ALA A 49 -0.95 -17.71 -10.77
CA ALA A 49 -1.81 -17.45 -11.92
C ALA A 49 -2.95 -18.48 -11.96
N ILE A 50 -4.18 -18.01 -12.18
CA ILE A 50 -5.34 -18.84 -12.47
C ILE A 50 -5.53 -18.86 -13.98
N TYR A 51 -5.40 -20.02 -14.59
CA TYR A 51 -5.73 -20.23 -15.99
C TYR A 51 -7.12 -20.84 -16.11
N LEU A 52 -8.05 -20.12 -16.72
CA LEU A 52 -9.36 -20.66 -17.07
C LEU A 52 -9.26 -21.25 -18.48
N GLN A 53 -9.20 -22.56 -18.58
CA GLN A 53 -9.33 -23.25 -19.88
C GLN A 53 -10.80 -23.47 -20.20
N PRO A 54 -11.32 -22.90 -21.30
CA PRO A 54 -12.64 -23.23 -21.78
C PRO A 54 -12.63 -24.65 -22.39
N CYS A 55 -13.37 -25.57 -21.80
CA CYS A 55 -13.66 -26.85 -22.46
C CYS A 55 -14.64 -26.62 -23.62
N PHE A 56 -14.14 -26.69 -24.84
CA PHE A 56 -14.97 -26.65 -26.04
C PHE A 56 -15.84 -27.91 -26.15
N TYR A 57 -17.12 -27.73 -26.07
CA TYR A 57 -18.09 -28.74 -26.52
C TYR A 57 -18.56 -28.38 -27.93
N SER A 58 -18.15 -29.18 -28.90
CA SER A 58 -18.61 -29.08 -30.29
C SER A 58 -20.03 -29.65 -30.44
N GLY A 59 -21.02 -28.81 -30.25
CA GLY A 59 -22.41 -29.09 -30.53
C GLY A 59 -23.10 -27.86 -31.09
N LYS A 60 -23.61 -27.90 -32.29
CA LYS A 60 -24.43 -26.82 -32.92
C LYS A 60 -25.69 -26.57 -32.07
N ILE A 61 -25.67 -25.51 -31.30
CA ILE A 61 -26.82 -25.04 -30.50
C ILE A 61 -26.99 -23.54 -30.76
N GLY A 62 -28.26 -23.17 -31.12
CA GLY A 62 -28.62 -21.86 -31.65
C GLY A 62 -28.30 -20.65 -30.77
N GLY A 63 -28.22 -19.46 -31.37
CA GLY A 63 -27.70 -18.19 -30.90
C GLY A 63 -28.16 -17.65 -29.53
N LYS A 64 -29.17 -18.21 -28.88
CA LYS A 64 -29.60 -17.80 -27.52
C LYS A 64 -28.67 -18.33 -26.39
N GLN A 65 -28.03 -19.49 -26.60
CA GLN A 65 -27.11 -20.05 -25.59
C GLN A 65 -25.73 -19.39 -25.61
N GLU A 66 -25.28 -18.89 -26.74
CA GLU A 66 -24.03 -18.11 -26.84
C GLU A 66 -24.14 -16.78 -26.07
N ALA A 67 -25.27 -16.10 -26.18
CA ALA A 67 -25.54 -14.88 -25.43
C ALA A 67 -25.54 -15.15 -23.90
N MET A 68 -26.22 -16.24 -23.48
CA MET A 68 -26.29 -16.62 -22.06
C MET A 68 -24.93 -16.99 -21.46
N LYS A 69 -24.04 -17.63 -22.23
CA LYS A 69 -22.66 -17.91 -21.82
C LYS A 69 -21.85 -16.64 -21.63
N LYS A 70 -21.96 -15.66 -22.53
CA LYS A 70 -21.28 -14.34 -22.42
C LYS A 70 -21.75 -13.57 -21.19
N TYR A 71 -23.05 -13.54 -20.91
CA TYR A 71 -23.59 -12.89 -19.70
C TYR A 71 -23.14 -13.58 -18.41
N LEU A 72 -23.09 -14.92 -18.37
CA LEU A 72 -22.63 -15.68 -17.21
C LEU A 72 -21.14 -15.45 -16.94
N THR A 73 -20.31 -15.36 -17.98
CA THR A 73 -18.87 -15.08 -17.86
C THR A 73 -18.64 -13.65 -17.35
N LEU A 74 -19.37 -12.67 -17.88
CA LEU A 74 -19.30 -11.27 -17.41
C LEU A 74 -19.76 -11.13 -15.95
N LEU A 75 -20.80 -11.87 -15.55
CA LEU A 75 -21.29 -11.87 -14.16
C LEU A 75 -20.26 -12.49 -13.20
N LEU A 76 -19.62 -13.59 -13.58
CA LEU A 76 -18.56 -14.22 -12.80
C LEU A 76 -17.32 -13.32 -12.67
N CYS A 77 -16.90 -12.64 -13.75
CA CYS A 77 -15.80 -11.69 -13.70
C CYS A 77 -16.10 -10.48 -12.81
N SER A 78 -17.34 -9.96 -12.83
CA SER A 78 -17.75 -8.86 -11.96
C SER A 78 -17.80 -9.27 -10.48
N LEU A 79 -18.28 -10.47 -10.18
CA LEU A 79 -18.27 -11.03 -8.82
C LEU A 79 -16.84 -11.27 -8.29
N CYS A 80 -15.92 -11.77 -9.12
CA CYS A 80 -14.50 -11.89 -8.75
C CYS A 80 -13.86 -10.54 -8.49
N ALA A 81 -14.14 -9.52 -9.30
CA ALA A 81 -13.60 -8.17 -9.10
C ALA A 81 -14.11 -7.53 -7.80
N LEU A 82 -15.41 -7.70 -7.47
CA LEU A 82 -15.97 -7.26 -6.20
C LEU A 82 -15.36 -7.98 -5.00
N ALA A 83 -15.16 -9.30 -5.09
CA ALA A 83 -14.55 -10.08 -4.01
C ALA A 83 -13.08 -9.70 -3.77
N CYS A 84 -12.32 -9.40 -4.81
CA CYS A 84 -10.94 -8.91 -4.69
C CYS A 84 -10.87 -7.52 -4.05
N PHE A 85 -11.84 -6.64 -4.37
CA PHE A 85 -11.89 -5.29 -3.78
C PHE A 85 -12.25 -5.34 -2.28
N SER A 86 -13.19 -6.22 -1.89
CA SER A 86 -13.57 -6.42 -0.49
C SER A 86 -12.43 -7.00 0.36
N ALA A 87 -11.66 -7.95 -0.16
CA ALA A 87 -10.54 -8.57 0.55
C ALA A 87 -9.40 -7.59 0.84
N SER A 88 -9.18 -6.60 -0.04
CA SER A 88 -8.14 -5.58 0.17
C SER A 88 -8.51 -4.59 1.26
N ALA A 89 -9.79 -4.18 1.33
CA ALA A 89 -10.29 -3.26 2.34
C ALA A 89 -10.30 -3.88 3.74
N GLU A 90 -10.67 -5.15 3.85
CA GLU A 90 -10.70 -5.87 5.13
C GLU A 90 -9.30 -6.14 5.68
N SER A 91 -8.29 -6.35 4.82
CA SER A 91 -6.90 -6.49 5.23
C SER A 91 -6.33 -5.22 5.86
N ALA A 92 -6.67 -4.05 5.34
CA ALA A 92 -6.20 -2.77 5.89
C ALA A 92 -6.85 -2.44 7.25
N ALA A 93 -8.16 -2.72 7.41
CA ALA A 93 -8.90 -2.47 8.65
C ALA A 93 -8.42 -3.33 9.83
N SER A 94 -7.69 -4.42 9.58
CA SER A 94 -7.16 -5.33 10.61
C SER A 94 -5.75 -4.98 11.10
N LEU A 95 -5.08 -3.98 10.49
CA LEU A 95 -3.73 -3.59 10.88
C LEU A 95 -3.74 -2.88 12.23
N LYS A 96 -2.90 -3.37 13.15
CA LYS A 96 -2.73 -2.77 14.48
C LYS A 96 -1.83 -1.54 14.42
N ASP A 97 -2.06 -0.61 15.34
CA ASP A 97 -1.18 0.54 15.53
C ASP A 97 0.27 0.10 15.77
N VAL A 98 1.19 0.93 15.30
CA VAL A 98 2.64 0.67 15.43
C VAL A 98 3.27 1.78 16.27
N HIS A 99 3.88 1.40 17.39
CA HIS A 99 4.63 2.35 18.21
C HIS A 99 6.07 2.49 17.72
N VAL A 100 6.51 3.74 17.64
CA VAL A 100 7.89 4.10 17.26
C VAL A 100 8.44 5.15 18.19
N VAL A 101 9.77 5.23 18.28
CA VAL A 101 10.48 6.28 19.02
C VAL A 101 11.40 7.01 18.05
N ILE A 102 11.17 8.30 17.87
CA ILE A 102 12.11 9.23 17.21
C ILE A 102 13.08 9.75 18.26
N SER A 103 14.32 9.27 18.24
CA SER A 103 15.38 9.79 19.08
C SER A 103 16.00 11.03 18.44
N THR A 104 15.98 12.14 19.16
CA THR A 104 16.48 13.45 18.67
C THR A 104 17.66 13.95 19.50
N THR A 105 18.24 15.09 19.08
CA THR A 105 19.24 15.81 19.88
C THR A 105 18.68 16.40 21.18
N LYS A 106 17.36 16.54 21.30
CA LYS A 106 16.67 17.09 22.47
C LYS A 106 16.02 16.02 23.37
N GLY A 107 15.98 14.76 22.92
CA GLY A 107 15.37 13.66 23.63
C GLY A 107 14.53 12.76 22.72
N ASP A 108 13.81 11.86 23.33
CA ASP A 108 12.98 10.87 22.65
C ASP A 108 11.53 11.34 22.54
N ILE A 109 10.91 11.06 21.37
CA ILE A 109 9.49 11.29 21.07
C ILE A 109 8.87 9.94 20.75
N GLU A 110 7.96 9.45 21.58
CA GLU A 110 7.22 8.21 21.37
C GLU A 110 5.90 8.52 20.64
N LEU A 111 5.64 7.78 19.55
CA LEU A 111 4.46 7.99 18.69
C LEU A 111 3.72 6.68 18.45
N ALA A 112 2.40 6.77 18.30
CA ALA A 112 1.57 5.75 17.65
C ALA A 112 1.36 6.11 16.18
N LEU A 113 1.51 5.13 15.30
CA LEU A 113 1.18 5.23 13.87
C LEU A 113 -0.10 4.45 13.60
N TYR A 114 -0.94 4.93 12.69
CA TYR A 114 -2.29 4.43 12.42
C TYR A 114 -2.41 3.77 11.03
N PRO A 115 -1.87 2.55 10.83
CA PRO A 115 -1.87 1.89 9.52
C PRO A 115 -3.27 1.45 9.07
N SER A 116 -4.25 1.32 9.96
CA SER A 116 -5.64 1.06 9.60
C SER A 116 -6.31 2.24 8.87
N LYS A 117 -5.77 3.46 9.02
CA LYS A 117 -6.29 4.70 8.44
C LYS A 117 -5.42 5.26 7.31
N ALA A 118 -4.11 5.04 7.37
CA ALA A 118 -3.14 5.51 6.41
C ALA A 118 -2.06 4.43 6.13
N PRO A 119 -2.45 3.27 5.56
CA PRO A 119 -1.55 2.13 5.39
C PRO A 119 -0.33 2.42 4.52
N VAL A 120 -0.50 3.13 3.41
CA VAL A 120 0.58 3.49 2.48
C VAL A 120 1.58 4.44 3.14
N THR A 121 1.07 5.46 3.83
CA THR A 121 1.89 6.47 4.52
C THR A 121 2.69 5.84 5.66
N VAL A 122 2.05 4.98 6.47
CA VAL A 122 2.74 4.27 7.56
C VAL A 122 3.77 3.30 7.00
N ALA A 123 3.45 2.53 5.94
CA ALA A 123 4.41 1.64 5.29
C ALA A 123 5.63 2.39 4.76
N ASN A 124 5.43 3.56 4.12
CA ASN A 124 6.51 4.42 3.67
C ASN A 124 7.41 4.87 4.83
N PHE A 125 6.81 5.42 5.89
CA PHE A 125 7.56 5.89 7.06
C PHE A 125 8.37 4.75 7.72
N LEU A 126 7.75 3.57 7.91
CA LEU A 126 8.40 2.39 8.48
C LEU A 126 9.53 1.86 7.59
N ASN A 127 9.33 1.83 6.26
CA ASN A 127 10.35 1.41 5.31
C ASN A 127 11.57 2.33 5.36
N LEU A 128 11.37 3.64 5.34
CA LEU A 128 12.43 4.63 5.43
C LEU A 128 13.16 4.56 6.79
N ALA A 129 12.42 4.39 7.90
CA ALA A 129 12.99 4.20 9.23
C ALA A 129 13.87 2.95 9.31
N ASN A 130 13.37 1.80 8.83
CA ASN A 130 14.13 0.54 8.80
C ASN A 130 15.42 0.63 7.97
N ARG A 131 15.44 1.46 6.94
CA ARG A 131 16.63 1.70 6.10
C ARG A 131 17.58 2.74 6.70
N GLY A 132 17.25 3.28 7.87
CA GLY A 132 18.05 4.34 8.51
C GLY A 132 18.04 5.67 7.75
N TYR A 133 17.07 5.86 6.85
CA TYR A 133 16.96 7.04 5.99
C TYR A 133 16.94 8.35 6.78
N TYR A 134 16.23 8.37 7.91
CA TYR A 134 16.06 9.57 8.73
C TYR A 134 17.25 9.92 9.61
N LYS A 135 18.23 9.04 9.72
CA LYS A 135 19.37 9.21 10.61
C LYS A 135 20.24 10.40 10.17
N GLY A 136 20.42 11.35 11.09
CA GLY A 136 21.20 12.56 10.86
C GLY A 136 20.43 13.71 10.18
N ILE A 137 19.19 13.46 9.70
CA ILE A 137 18.34 14.49 9.08
C ILE A 137 17.93 15.52 10.12
N THR A 138 17.94 16.80 9.72
CA THR A 138 17.58 17.93 10.57
C THR A 138 16.10 18.25 10.52
N PHE A 139 15.59 18.84 11.60
CA PHE A 139 14.36 19.62 11.56
C PHE A 139 14.67 20.96 10.90
N HIS A 140 14.51 21.02 9.58
CA HIS A 140 14.93 22.17 8.76
C HIS A 140 13.95 23.36 8.86
N ARG A 141 12.71 23.11 9.29
CA ARG A 141 11.69 24.15 9.49
C ARG A 141 11.00 23.94 10.82
N VAL A 142 11.11 24.93 11.70
CA VAL A 142 10.48 24.97 13.02
C VAL A 142 9.79 26.32 13.15
N ILE A 143 8.49 26.31 13.40
CA ILE A 143 7.69 27.51 13.63
C ILE A 143 7.03 27.36 14.98
N PRO A 144 7.38 28.22 15.96
CA PRO A 144 6.71 28.25 17.26
C PRO A 144 5.18 28.37 17.10
N ASP A 145 4.45 27.74 17.99
CA ASP A 145 2.99 27.72 17.99
C ASP A 145 2.34 27.19 16.70
N PHE A 146 3.11 26.41 15.93
CA PHE A 146 2.62 25.75 14.73
C PHE A 146 3.12 24.31 14.64
N MET A 147 4.38 24.06 14.21
CA MET A 147 4.90 22.71 14.02
C MET A 147 6.42 22.64 13.91
N ILE A 148 6.98 21.44 14.05
CA ILE A 148 8.34 21.09 13.62
C ILE A 148 8.26 20.22 12.38
N GLN A 149 9.09 20.47 11.37
CA GLN A 149 9.13 19.72 10.10
C GLN A 149 10.54 19.20 9.85
N GLY A 150 10.61 17.90 9.52
CA GLY A 150 11.84 17.19 9.19
C GLY A 150 11.64 16.19 8.05
N GLY A 151 12.61 15.27 7.88
CA GLY A 151 12.52 14.19 6.89
C GLY A 151 13.05 14.55 5.50
N ASP A 152 13.59 15.75 5.31
CA ASP A 152 14.29 16.15 4.10
C ASP A 152 15.78 15.84 4.21
N PRO A 153 16.36 14.94 3.40
CA PRO A 153 17.79 14.61 3.46
C PRO A 153 18.71 15.79 3.09
N THR A 154 18.19 16.77 2.32
CA THR A 154 18.95 17.95 1.91
C THR A 154 18.85 19.10 2.91
N GLY A 155 17.84 19.09 3.77
CA GLY A 155 17.58 20.16 4.75
C GLY A 155 17.09 21.48 4.12
N THR A 156 16.73 21.49 2.84
CA THR A 156 16.28 22.69 2.10
C THR A 156 14.76 22.85 2.08
N GLY A 157 14.02 21.80 2.40
CA GLY A 157 12.56 21.68 2.23
C GLY A 157 12.13 21.14 0.86
N MET A 158 13.08 20.92 -0.06
CA MET A 158 12.81 20.46 -1.42
C MET A 158 13.23 19.01 -1.67
N GLY A 159 14.00 18.42 -0.75
CA GLY A 159 14.49 17.04 -0.88
C GLY A 159 13.46 15.98 -0.49
N GLY A 160 13.71 14.76 -0.93
CA GLY A 160 12.81 13.63 -0.69
C GLY A 160 13.46 12.29 -1.05
N PRO A 161 12.70 11.20 -1.04
CA PRO A 161 13.21 9.84 -1.21
C PRO A 161 13.37 9.42 -2.69
N GLY A 162 13.17 10.33 -3.64
CA GLY A 162 13.21 10.04 -5.07
C GLY A 162 11.91 9.47 -5.65
N TYR A 163 10.84 9.46 -4.87
CA TYR A 163 9.48 9.08 -5.29
C TYR A 163 8.43 9.87 -4.51
N SER A 164 7.19 9.83 -5.01
CA SER A 164 6.02 10.37 -4.31
C SER A 164 4.88 9.36 -4.30
N PHE A 165 3.89 9.58 -3.43
CA PHE A 165 2.70 8.76 -3.31
C PHE A 165 1.47 9.59 -2.93
N GLU A 166 0.30 9.00 -3.09
CA GLU A 166 -1.01 9.58 -2.88
C GLU A 166 -1.28 9.98 -1.43
N ASP A 167 -2.27 10.87 -1.24
CA ASP A 167 -2.78 11.24 0.08
C ASP A 167 -3.76 10.18 0.60
N GLU A 168 -3.79 10.04 1.94
CA GLU A 168 -4.71 9.15 2.66
C GLU A 168 -5.45 9.96 3.74
N PHE A 169 -6.55 10.62 3.35
CA PHE A 169 -7.34 11.40 4.29
C PHE A 169 -8.38 10.53 4.98
N SER A 170 -8.40 10.57 6.31
CA SER A 170 -9.40 9.92 7.13
C SER A 170 -10.21 10.97 7.90
N PRO A 171 -11.55 10.89 7.91
CA PRO A 171 -12.38 11.83 8.67
C PRO A 171 -12.14 11.75 10.19
N ASP A 172 -11.62 10.60 10.67
CA ASP A 172 -11.33 10.36 12.07
C ASP A 172 -9.97 10.94 12.51
N LEU A 173 -9.10 11.29 11.56
CA LEU A 173 -7.76 11.81 11.83
C LEU A 173 -7.66 13.27 11.39
N ARG A 174 -7.61 14.16 12.37
CA ARG A 174 -7.56 15.60 12.18
C ARG A 174 -6.37 16.23 12.88
N HIS A 175 -6.04 17.44 12.48
CA HIS A 175 -5.01 18.26 13.12
C HIS A 175 -5.64 19.01 14.32
N ASP A 176 -6.18 18.25 15.30
CA ASP A 176 -7.03 18.71 16.38
C ASP A 176 -6.29 19.21 17.63
N GLY A 177 -4.97 19.10 17.66
CA GLY A 177 -4.20 19.48 18.85
C GLY A 177 -2.68 19.35 18.65
N PRO A 178 -1.93 19.45 19.74
CA PRO A 178 -0.50 19.20 19.72
C PRO A 178 -0.19 17.72 19.48
N GLY A 179 0.99 17.45 18.92
CA GLY A 179 1.51 16.11 18.74
C GLY A 179 0.93 15.33 17.57
N VAL A 180 0.17 15.93 16.68
CA VAL A 180 -0.30 15.28 15.47
C VAL A 180 0.88 15.10 14.51
N LEU A 181 1.12 13.84 14.09
CA LEU A 181 2.11 13.49 13.07
C LEU A 181 1.45 13.42 11.70
N SER A 182 1.93 14.24 10.78
CA SER A 182 1.33 14.39 9.45
C SER A 182 2.39 14.55 8.35
N MET A 183 2.04 14.23 7.10
CA MET A 183 2.93 14.37 5.96
C MET A 183 3.01 15.81 5.47
N ALA A 184 4.23 16.29 5.26
CA ALA A 184 4.46 17.50 4.46
C ALA A 184 4.41 17.12 2.98
N ASN A 185 3.78 17.97 2.16
CA ASN A 185 3.67 17.81 0.71
C ASN A 185 3.72 19.16 0.00
N ALA A 186 3.87 19.13 -1.33
CA ALA A 186 3.85 20.29 -2.22
C ALA A 186 2.54 20.37 -3.03
N GLY A 187 1.48 19.76 -2.55
CA GLY A 187 0.17 19.65 -3.20
C GLY A 187 -0.30 18.19 -3.24
N PRO A 188 -1.49 17.92 -3.80
CA PRO A 188 -2.08 16.58 -3.82
C PRO A 188 -1.17 15.52 -4.43
N GLY A 189 -1.03 14.38 -3.75
CA GLY A 189 -0.27 13.23 -4.26
C GLY A 189 1.26 13.39 -4.28
N THR A 190 1.80 14.37 -3.56
CA THR A 190 3.26 14.64 -3.53
C THR A 190 3.93 14.25 -2.21
N ASN A 191 3.33 13.33 -1.45
CA ASN A 191 3.93 12.82 -0.23
C ASN A 191 5.24 12.09 -0.52
N GLY A 192 6.23 12.28 0.32
CA GLY A 192 7.55 11.65 0.18
C GLY A 192 8.11 11.19 1.54
N SER A 193 9.23 11.77 1.98
CA SER A 193 9.83 11.48 3.28
C SER A 193 9.59 12.56 4.33
N GLN A 194 9.16 13.76 3.93
CA GLN A 194 9.01 14.89 4.85
C GLN A 194 7.73 14.74 5.67
N PHE A 195 7.86 15.00 6.97
CA PHE A 195 6.75 14.97 7.92
C PHE A 195 6.84 16.16 8.88
N PHE A 196 5.75 16.44 9.57
CA PHE A 196 5.73 17.43 10.64
C PHE A 196 4.97 16.92 11.88
N ILE A 197 5.30 17.51 13.03
CA ILE A 197 4.61 17.27 14.30
C ILE A 197 4.10 18.61 14.81
N THR A 198 2.84 18.69 15.16
CA THR A 198 2.19 19.94 15.56
C THR A 198 2.52 20.34 17.00
N HIS A 199 2.62 21.66 17.24
CA HIS A 199 2.65 22.25 18.58
C HIS A 199 1.26 22.54 19.12
N VAL A 200 0.30 22.86 18.23
CA VAL A 200 -1.08 23.25 18.52
C VAL A 200 -2.04 22.65 17.49
N ALA A 201 -3.33 22.83 17.67
CA ALA A 201 -4.30 22.48 16.63
C ALA A 201 -4.11 23.32 15.35
N THR A 202 -4.16 22.65 14.19
CA THR A 202 -3.97 23.27 12.88
C THR A 202 -5.05 22.81 11.89
N PRO A 203 -6.35 23.08 12.17
CA PRO A 203 -7.45 22.51 11.40
C PRO A 203 -7.49 22.93 9.92
N HIS A 204 -6.82 24.02 9.55
CA HIS A 204 -6.67 24.47 8.17
C HIS A 204 -5.86 23.51 7.29
N LEU A 205 -5.17 22.51 7.89
CA LEU A 205 -4.43 21.46 7.20
C LEU A 205 -5.26 20.18 6.96
N ASP A 206 -6.46 20.09 7.54
CA ASP A 206 -7.35 18.94 7.36
C ASP A 206 -7.75 18.80 5.88
N GLY A 207 -7.71 17.54 5.38
CA GLY A 207 -7.98 17.24 3.97
C GLY A 207 -6.92 17.74 2.97
N ARG A 208 -5.76 18.22 3.47
CA ARG A 208 -4.63 18.67 2.65
C ARG A 208 -3.34 17.92 2.97
N HIS A 209 -3.19 17.45 4.20
CA HIS A 209 -2.04 16.70 4.67
C HIS A 209 -2.51 15.42 5.36
N THR A 210 -1.86 14.31 5.06
CA THR A 210 -2.19 13.00 5.61
C THR A 210 -1.74 12.89 7.06
N VAL A 211 -2.68 12.86 7.99
CA VAL A 211 -2.40 12.49 9.38
C VAL A 211 -2.24 10.99 9.48
N PHE A 212 -1.13 10.51 10.04
CA PHE A 212 -0.84 9.08 10.13
C PHE A 212 -0.34 8.62 11.50
N GLY A 213 -0.29 9.52 12.49
CA GLY A 213 0.10 9.18 13.86
C GLY A 213 -0.06 10.33 14.85
N LYS A 214 0.26 10.04 16.11
CA LYS A 214 0.19 11.00 17.22
C LYS A 214 1.28 10.73 18.25
N VAL A 215 1.80 11.78 18.86
CA VAL A 215 2.74 11.70 19.99
C VAL A 215 2.02 11.14 21.20
N LEU A 216 2.58 10.09 21.79
CA LEU A 216 2.16 9.50 23.05
C LEU A 216 2.94 10.09 24.23
N LYS A 217 4.27 10.24 24.06
CA LYS A 217 5.17 10.83 25.05
C LYS A 217 6.21 11.71 24.36
N GLY A 218 6.65 12.76 25.07
CA GLY A 218 7.71 13.63 24.57
C GLY A 218 7.21 14.89 23.85
N GLN A 219 5.96 15.34 24.07
CA GLN A 219 5.50 16.62 23.54
C GLN A 219 6.37 17.78 23.99
N SER A 220 6.90 17.75 25.22
CA SER A 220 7.87 18.74 25.71
C SER A 220 9.17 18.75 24.90
N VAL A 221 9.59 17.57 24.41
CA VAL A 221 10.74 17.45 23.49
C VAL A 221 10.39 18.09 22.14
N VAL A 222 9.20 17.81 21.57
CA VAL A 222 8.71 18.45 20.34
C VAL A 222 8.77 19.97 20.47
N ASN A 223 8.27 20.50 21.60
CA ASN A 223 8.21 21.94 21.85
C ASN A 223 9.62 22.58 22.08
N SER A 224 10.62 21.77 22.46
CA SER A 224 12.00 22.23 22.69
C SER A 224 12.91 22.15 21.46
N ILE A 225 12.44 21.48 20.38
CA ILE A 225 13.22 21.37 19.14
C ILE A 225 13.32 22.74 18.47
N VAL A 226 14.54 23.06 18.02
CA VAL A 226 14.83 24.24 17.22
C VAL A 226 15.35 23.86 15.85
N ARG A 227 15.32 24.79 14.90
CA ARG A 227 15.83 24.57 13.55
C ARG A 227 17.30 24.11 13.61
N GLY A 228 17.61 23.00 12.94
CA GLY A 228 18.94 22.40 12.90
C GLY A 228 19.14 21.24 13.88
N ASP A 229 18.24 21.05 14.86
CA ASP A 229 18.24 19.83 15.68
C ASP A 229 18.07 18.60 14.79
N LYS A 230 18.63 17.45 15.20
CA LYS A 230 18.74 16.26 14.35
C LYS A 230 17.94 15.08 14.90
N ILE A 231 17.43 14.29 13.97
CA ILE A 231 16.97 12.93 14.23
C ILE A 231 18.22 12.05 14.35
N LYS A 232 18.43 11.43 15.50
CA LYS A 232 19.52 10.48 15.74
C LYS A 232 19.20 9.11 15.19
N ASP A 233 17.96 8.65 15.43
CA ASP A 233 17.47 7.34 14.99
C ASP A 233 15.94 7.28 15.11
N ILE A 234 15.31 6.32 14.40
CA ILE A 234 13.91 5.97 14.58
C ILE A 234 13.83 4.48 14.90
N ARG A 235 13.40 4.16 16.11
CA ARG A 235 13.26 2.78 16.60
C ARG A 235 11.81 2.33 16.53
N ILE A 236 11.56 1.19 15.89
CA ILE A 236 10.24 0.57 15.81
C ILE A 236 10.10 -0.38 17.00
N LEU A 237 9.10 -0.14 17.86
CA LEU A 237 8.85 -0.95 19.05
C LEU A 237 8.05 -2.20 18.71
N ASP A 238 7.00 -2.08 17.90
CA ASP A 238 6.09 -3.17 17.53
C ASP A 238 6.51 -3.83 16.21
N LYS A 239 7.63 -4.54 16.21
CA LYS A 239 8.23 -5.13 15.00
C LYS A 239 7.27 -6.04 14.23
N ASN A 240 6.44 -6.83 14.92
CA ASN A 240 5.49 -7.74 14.27
C ASN A 240 4.36 -6.98 13.56
N ALA A 241 3.81 -5.93 14.19
CA ALA A 241 2.80 -5.08 13.58
C ALA A 241 3.39 -4.32 12.37
N ALA A 242 4.59 -3.76 12.51
CA ALA A 242 5.30 -3.11 11.41
C ALA A 242 5.56 -4.07 10.24
N ALA A 243 5.97 -5.31 10.50
CA ALA A 243 6.16 -6.32 9.47
C ALA A 243 4.86 -6.66 8.73
N ALA A 244 3.72 -6.70 9.43
CA ALA A 244 2.40 -6.89 8.81
C ALA A 244 2.04 -5.74 7.86
N VAL A 245 2.28 -4.48 8.28
CA VAL A 245 2.07 -3.29 7.43
C VAL A 245 2.95 -3.34 6.18
N LEU A 246 4.25 -3.59 6.33
CA LEU A 246 5.19 -3.67 5.21
C LEU A 246 4.85 -4.82 4.26
N LYS A 247 4.33 -5.93 4.78
CA LYS A 247 3.86 -7.07 3.97
C LYS A 247 2.59 -6.72 3.19
N ALA A 248 1.65 -5.99 3.79
CA ALA A 248 0.44 -5.54 3.11
C ALA A 248 0.77 -4.66 1.91
N GLU A 249 1.79 -3.79 2.04
CA GLU A 249 2.25 -2.86 1.00
C GLU A 249 3.52 -3.35 0.25
N ALA A 250 3.78 -4.66 0.23
CA ALA A 250 5.05 -5.23 -0.26
C ALA A 250 5.40 -4.80 -1.70
N SER A 251 4.43 -4.69 -2.59
CA SER A 251 4.65 -4.27 -3.98
C SER A 251 5.10 -2.80 -4.08
N ARG A 252 4.57 -1.91 -3.24
CA ARG A 252 4.97 -0.51 -3.15
C ARG A 252 6.36 -0.38 -2.53
N VAL A 253 6.58 -1.07 -1.42
CA VAL A 253 7.88 -1.12 -0.72
C VAL A 253 8.99 -1.56 -1.66
N ALA A 254 8.75 -2.58 -2.50
CA ALA A 254 9.74 -3.04 -3.49
C ALA A 254 10.08 -1.94 -4.52
N ARG A 255 9.07 -1.20 -5.04
CA ARG A 255 9.29 -0.08 -5.96
C ARG A 255 10.04 1.07 -5.29
N TRP A 256 9.66 1.44 -4.07
CA TRP A 256 10.34 2.50 -3.31
C TRP A 256 11.81 2.15 -3.02
N ASN A 257 12.08 0.90 -2.64
CA ASN A 257 13.44 0.44 -2.41
C ASN A 257 14.29 0.54 -3.67
N LYS A 258 13.75 0.19 -4.84
CA LYS A 258 14.45 0.36 -6.12
C LYS A 258 14.79 1.83 -6.40
N ALA A 259 13.87 2.76 -6.11
CA ALA A 259 14.13 4.21 -6.28
C ALA A 259 15.19 4.71 -5.28
N LEU A 260 15.10 4.30 -4.01
CA LEU A 260 16.09 4.64 -2.98
C LEU A 260 17.50 4.12 -3.28
N ASP A 261 17.60 2.93 -3.88
CA ASP A 261 18.88 2.33 -4.24
C ASP A 261 19.50 2.99 -5.49
N ALA A 262 18.67 3.51 -6.39
CA ALA A 262 19.12 4.26 -7.58
C ALA A 262 19.56 5.70 -7.25
N ALA A 263 19.15 6.26 -6.11
CA ALA A 263 19.48 7.63 -5.68
C ALA A 263 20.74 7.70 -4.78
N ARG A 264 21.38 6.57 -4.50
CA ARG A 264 22.65 6.47 -3.75
C ARG A 264 23.85 6.50 -4.67
#